data_c80562250753c22624c70339ac32ec0e
#
_entry.id   c80562250753c22624c70339ac32ec0e
#
_cell.length_a   1.000
_cell.length_b   1.000
_cell.length_c   1.000
_cell.angle_alpha   90.00
_cell.angle_beta   90.00
_cell.angle_gamma   90.00
#
_symmetry.space_group_name_H-M   'P 1'
#
loop_
_entity.id
_entity.type
_entity.pdbx_description
1 polymer ?
#
loop_
_entity_poly.entity_id
_entity_poly.type
_entity_poly.pdbx_seq_one_letter_code
_entity_poly.pdbx_strand_id
1 'polypeptide(L)'
;VLFKVERGVKVMNRANELEISLFDLVVSISHNLNMIYQDLQWHHEKVAYITYEIVSRLDYTEHEKKTLIMAAALHDIGILNLGTDKIDIIRKVELSNEDRIIEHAKIGGVLIEKFQDLFSFRGMEDLIYYHHTHWDSDIAPTSNDGQKDLGSHIIHLADRVAILTNRYKRVLTHKDEIMNEIKEEAGTSFAPQLIDILSDVAERESFWLTFDTPKIIEKELKNNQRVDLDVKLDLEELLEVSEFFSQIIDLRSRFTFVHSQGVSAVASRLAKKIGWSELGLKKIKIAGYLHDLGKLTVPKDILNKPGKLSQEEFQVIRGHTFHTYHALDVLGLTEIRDWASFHHERLDGTGYPFKIDDLSVGSKIMAVADVFTAITEDRPYREGMKEKKAESVLENMADNNKLDSDLVNIVVNNYQEFNHLRDDIQVKYLA
;
A
#
# COMPACT_ATOMS: atom_id res chain seq x y z
N VAL A 1 20.39 56.41 -28.70
CA VAL A 1 20.15 54.96 -28.92
C VAL A 1 19.93 54.33 -27.55
N LEU A 2 18.67 54.15 -27.19
CA LEU A 2 18.21 53.61 -25.95
C LEU A 2 18.10 52.08 -26.08
N PHE A 3 18.83 51.31 -25.29
CA PHE A 3 18.60 49.88 -25.13
C PHE A 3 17.57 49.65 -24.02
N LYS A 4 16.41 49.13 -24.42
CA LYS A 4 15.42 48.52 -23.53
C LYS A 4 15.96 47.14 -23.05
N VAL A 5 16.12 47.02 -21.75
CA VAL A 5 16.34 45.70 -21.10
C VAL A 5 14.97 45.02 -20.94
N GLU A 6 14.70 44.03 -21.77
CA GLU A 6 13.57 43.12 -21.56
C GLU A 6 13.88 42.20 -20.38
N ARG A 7 12.99 42.22 -19.39
CA ARG A 7 13.03 41.27 -18.25
C ARG A 7 12.78 39.86 -18.77
N GLY A 8 13.82 39.03 -18.68
CA GLY A 8 13.71 37.62 -18.98
C GLY A 8 12.69 36.94 -18.04
N VAL A 9 11.62 36.48 -18.64
CA VAL A 9 10.72 35.50 -18.02
C VAL A 9 11.54 34.24 -17.80
N LYS A 10 11.79 33.88 -16.53
CA LYS A 10 12.27 32.54 -16.16
C LYS A 10 11.23 31.54 -16.66
N VAL A 11 11.49 30.92 -17.78
CA VAL A 11 10.84 29.68 -18.18
C VAL A 11 11.35 28.63 -17.16
N MET A 12 10.57 28.39 -16.14
CA MET A 12 10.81 27.24 -15.26
C MET A 12 10.68 25.98 -16.12
N ASN A 13 11.77 25.25 -16.24
CA ASN A 13 11.80 23.92 -16.83
C ASN A 13 10.96 22.98 -15.94
N ARG A 14 9.66 22.84 -16.24
CA ARG A 14 8.75 21.85 -15.63
C ARG A 14 9.02 20.39 -16.10
N ALA A 15 10.15 20.14 -16.74
CA ALA A 15 10.37 18.87 -17.44
C ALA A 15 10.87 17.72 -16.54
N ASN A 16 10.88 17.83 -15.19
CA ASN A 16 11.35 16.76 -14.29
C ASN A 16 10.61 16.68 -12.94
N GLU A 17 9.41 17.21 -12.82
CA GLU A 17 8.60 16.98 -11.62
C GLU A 17 7.84 15.66 -11.81
N LEU A 18 8.27 14.62 -11.08
CA LEU A 18 7.55 13.36 -10.97
C LEU A 18 6.26 13.65 -10.18
N GLU A 19 5.13 13.65 -10.86
CA GLU A 19 3.82 13.81 -10.23
C GLU A 19 3.07 12.47 -10.28
N ILE A 20 2.71 11.92 -9.13
CA ILE A 20 2.01 10.65 -8.99
C ILE A 20 0.70 10.88 -8.29
N SER A 21 -0.36 10.27 -8.80
CA SER A 21 -1.65 10.29 -8.12
C SER A 21 -1.58 9.46 -6.82
N LEU A 22 -1.87 10.09 -5.69
CA LEU A 22 -2.00 9.40 -4.41
C LEU A 22 -3.09 8.32 -4.48
N PHE A 23 -4.21 8.61 -5.16
CA PHE A 23 -5.28 7.65 -5.34
C PHE A 23 -4.79 6.40 -6.11
N ASP A 24 -4.00 6.57 -7.18
CA ASP A 24 -3.45 5.45 -7.93
C ASP A 24 -2.49 4.60 -7.09
N LEU A 25 -1.69 5.24 -6.25
CA LEU A 25 -0.82 4.52 -5.31
C LEU A 25 -1.63 3.71 -4.30
N VAL A 26 -2.66 4.30 -3.69
CA VAL A 26 -3.55 3.62 -2.75
C VAL A 26 -4.27 2.45 -3.42
N VAL A 27 -4.83 2.64 -4.61
CA VAL A 27 -5.50 1.56 -5.38
C VAL A 27 -4.52 0.45 -5.72
N SER A 28 -3.29 0.78 -6.13
CA SER A 28 -2.26 -0.22 -6.44
C SER A 28 -1.90 -1.08 -5.22
N ILE A 29 -1.80 -0.47 -4.04
CA ILE A 29 -1.54 -1.17 -2.78
C ILE A 29 -2.74 -2.03 -2.38
N SER A 30 -3.95 -1.47 -2.44
CA SER A 30 -5.19 -2.19 -2.15
C SER A 30 -5.38 -3.40 -3.08
N HIS A 31 -5.04 -3.26 -4.35
CA HIS A 31 -5.08 -4.37 -5.30
C HIS A 31 -4.17 -5.55 -4.89
N ASN A 32 -2.97 -5.26 -4.39
CA ASN A 32 -2.08 -6.32 -3.87
C ASN A 32 -2.66 -7.00 -2.63
N LEU A 33 -3.38 -6.26 -1.77
CA LEU A 33 -4.10 -6.84 -0.63
C LEU A 33 -5.20 -7.81 -1.08
N ASN A 34 -5.99 -7.40 -2.05
CA ASN A 34 -7.09 -8.21 -2.60
C ASN A 34 -6.62 -9.54 -3.21
N MET A 35 -5.38 -9.62 -3.72
CA MET A 35 -4.84 -10.85 -4.33
C MET A 35 -4.69 -12.02 -3.36
N ILE A 36 -4.60 -11.75 -2.05
CA ILE A 36 -4.52 -12.81 -1.02
C ILE A 36 -5.86 -13.52 -0.88
N TYR A 37 -6.94 -12.79 -1.09
CA TYR A 37 -8.30 -13.24 -0.83
C TYR A 37 -9.10 -13.23 -2.13
N GLN A 38 -9.17 -14.39 -2.81
CA GLN A 38 -9.86 -14.53 -4.11
C GLN A 38 -11.33 -14.07 -4.06
N ASP A 39 -11.97 -14.16 -2.90
CA ASP A 39 -13.37 -13.74 -2.73
C ASP A 39 -13.52 -12.23 -2.46
N LEU A 40 -12.42 -11.52 -2.18
CA LEU A 40 -12.39 -10.07 -1.98
C LEU A 40 -11.81 -9.33 -3.21
N GLN A 41 -11.81 -9.97 -4.39
CA GLN A 41 -11.31 -9.32 -5.59
C GLN A 41 -12.03 -7.98 -5.82
N TRP A 42 -11.22 -6.90 -5.92
CA TRP A 42 -11.69 -5.54 -6.14
C TRP A 42 -12.58 -4.98 -5.03
N HIS A 43 -12.47 -5.54 -3.82
CA HIS A 43 -13.32 -5.14 -2.69
C HIS A 43 -13.13 -3.67 -2.34
N HIS A 44 -11.90 -3.22 -2.14
CA HIS A 44 -11.60 -1.85 -1.75
C HIS A 44 -12.02 -0.83 -2.83
N GLU A 45 -11.82 -1.16 -4.10
CA GLU A 45 -12.27 -0.34 -5.22
C GLU A 45 -13.80 -0.26 -5.28
N LYS A 46 -14.50 -1.37 -5.00
CA LYS A 46 -15.97 -1.39 -4.91
C LYS A 46 -16.46 -0.51 -3.78
N VAL A 47 -15.85 -0.63 -2.59
CA VAL A 47 -16.21 0.20 -1.43
C VAL A 47 -15.96 1.68 -1.72
N ALA A 48 -14.82 2.02 -2.31
CA ALA A 48 -14.52 3.40 -2.73
C ALA A 48 -15.55 3.92 -3.77
N TYR A 49 -15.94 3.10 -4.74
CA TYR A 49 -16.91 3.47 -5.77
C TYR A 49 -18.33 3.68 -5.19
N ILE A 50 -18.79 2.79 -4.30
CA ILE A 50 -20.09 2.94 -3.65
C ILE A 50 -20.10 4.18 -2.76
N THR A 51 -19.03 4.39 -1.99
CA THR A 51 -18.82 5.61 -1.20
C THR A 51 -18.89 6.85 -2.09
N TYR A 52 -18.16 6.87 -3.21
CA TYR A 52 -18.20 7.95 -4.20
C TYR A 52 -19.64 8.25 -4.68
N GLU A 53 -20.42 7.21 -5.03
CA GLU A 53 -21.78 7.38 -5.49
C GLU A 53 -22.70 7.97 -4.42
N ILE A 54 -22.51 7.59 -3.16
CA ILE A 54 -23.28 8.12 -2.01
C ILE A 54 -22.89 9.56 -1.71
N VAL A 55 -21.58 9.84 -1.53
CA VAL A 55 -21.11 11.19 -1.13
C VAL A 55 -21.33 12.24 -2.21
N SER A 56 -21.42 11.84 -3.48
CA SER A 56 -21.76 12.73 -4.59
C SER A 56 -23.18 13.30 -4.52
N ARG A 57 -24.04 12.77 -3.63
CA ARG A 57 -25.42 13.19 -3.40
C ARG A 57 -25.61 13.88 -2.06
N LEU A 58 -24.56 13.98 -1.27
CA LEU A 58 -24.54 14.66 0.01
C LEU A 58 -23.85 16.03 -0.11
N ASP A 59 -24.25 16.94 0.78
CA ASP A 59 -23.68 18.29 0.84
C ASP A 59 -22.37 18.28 1.65
N TYR A 60 -21.39 17.49 1.18
CA TYR A 60 -20.02 17.51 1.65
C TYR A 60 -19.17 18.42 0.78
N THR A 61 -18.17 19.05 1.38
CA THR A 61 -17.13 19.76 0.64
C THR A 61 -16.31 18.79 -0.23
N GLU A 62 -15.65 19.27 -1.25
CA GLU A 62 -14.78 18.45 -2.09
C GLU A 62 -13.69 17.75 -1.29
N HIS A 63 -13.18 18.40 -0.25
CA HIS A 63 -12.18 17.81 0.64
C HIS A 63 -12.76 16.63 1.45
N GLU A 64 -13.93 16.79 2.05
CA GLU A 64 -14.60 15.72 2.79
C GLU A 64 -14.95 14.53 1.90
N LYS A 65 -15.42 14.77 0.66
CA LYS A 65 -15.68 13.70 -0.32
C LYS A 65 -14.41 12.92 -0.64
N LYS A 66 -13.30 13.62 -0.91
CA LYS A 66 -11.99 12.99 -1.15
C LYS A 66 -11.54 12.16 0.03
N THR A 67 -11.63 12.72 1.26
CA THR A 67 -11.27 12.02 2.49
C THR A 67 -12.06 10.73 2.66
N LEU A 68 -13.39 10.78 2.46
CA LEU A 68 -14.27 9.61 2.56
C LEU A 68 -13.92 8.52 1.54
N ILE A 69 -13.67 8.89 0.28
CA ILE A 69 -13.34 7.93 -0.78
C ILE A 69 -11.95 7.30 -0.52
N MET A 70 -10.98 8.09 -0.07
CA MET A 70 -9.66 7.58 0.30
C MET A 70 -9.72 6.68 1.53
N ALA A 71 -10.50 7.06 2.55
CA ALA A 71 -10.74 6.20 3.72
C ALA A 71 -11.41 4.88 3.32
N ALA A 72 -12.39 4.92 2.41
CA ALA A 72 -13.03 3.73 1.87
C ALA A 72 -12.06 2.80 1.11
N ALA A 73 -11.10 3.36 0.36
CA ALA A 73 -10.07 2.58 -0.33
C ALA A 73 -9.05 1.94 0.63
N LEU A 74 -8.90 2.47 1.85
CA LEU A 74 -7.95 2.03 2.88
C LEU A 74 -8.62 1.42 4.12
N HIS A 75 -9.96 1.27 4.16
CA HIS A 75 -10.69 0.92 5.37
C HIS A 75 -10.18 -0.35 6.05
N ASP A 76 -9.76 -1.32 5.27
CA ASP A 76 -9.27 -2.62 5.70
C ASP A 76 -7.74 -2.69 5.92
N ILE A 77 -7.03 -1.56 5.90
CA ILE A 77 -5.56 -1.55 6.05
C ILE A 77 -5.09 -2.26 7.33
N GLY A 78 -5.91 -2.25 8.37
CA GLY A 78 -5.64 -2.93 9.63
C GLY A 78 -5.66 -4.47 9.55
N ILE A 79 -6.25 -5.07 8.51
CA ILE A 79 -6.25 -6.52 8.28
C ILE A 79 -4.82 -7.06 8.16
N LEU A 80 -3.91 -6.26 7.64
CA LEU A 80 -2.51 -6.63 7.47
C LEU A 80 -1.82 -7.05 8.78
N ASN A 81 -2.26 -6.51 9.90
CA ASN A 81 -1.71 -6.83 11.21
C ASN A 81 -2.37 -8.06 11.89
N LEU A 82 -3.49 -8.54 11.34
CA LEU A 82 -4.17 -9.71 11.89
C LEU A 82 -3.53 -11.03 11.43
N GLY A 83 -3.63 -12.08 12.25
CA GLY A 83 -3.25 -13.46 11.86
C GLY A 83 -4.20 -14.02 10.81
N THR A 84 -3.74 -14.98 9.99
CA THR A 84 -4.57 -15.67 8.97
C THR A 84 -5.82 -16.29 9.55
N ASP A 85 -5.71 -16.90 10.73
CA ASP A 85 -6.82 -17.50 11.49
C ASP A 85 -7.91 -16.47 11.84
N LYS A 86 -7.50 -15.22 12.13
CA LYS A 86 -8.44 -14.12 12.42
C LYS A 86 -9.09 -13.56 11.18
N ILE A 87 -8.39 -13.55 10.03
CA ILE A 87 -8.93 -13.08 8.76
C ILE A 87 -10.01 -14.05 8.23
N ASP A 88 -9.79 -15.38 8.36
CA ASP A 88 -10.81 -16.38 8.02
C ASP A 88 -12.03 -16.26 8.94
N ILE A 89 -11.85 -15.77 10.18
CA ILE A 89 -12.92 -15.49 11.12
C ILE A 89 -13.67 -14.22 10.69
N ILE A 90 -12.98 -13.12 10.33
CA ILE A 90 -13.60 -11.90 9.82
C ILE A 90 -14.49 -12.25 8.64
N ARG A 91 -14.00 -13.03 7.68
CA ARG A 91 -14.74 -13.53 6.53
C ARG A 91 -16.02 -14.31 6.88
N LYS A 92 -15.97 -15.15 7.94
CA LYS A 92 -17.12 -15.93 8.41
C LYS A 92 -18.07 -15.08 9.25
N VAL A 93 -17.57 -14.05 9.90
CA VAL A 93 -18.25 -13.23 10.89
C VAL A 93 -18.87 -11.98 10.26
N GLU A 94 -18.37 -11.50 9.12
CA GLU A 94 -19.09 -10.55 8.25
C GLU A 94 -20.46 -11.11 7.81
N LEU A 95 -20.65 -12.41 8.02
CA LEU A 95 -21.93 -13.14 7.90
C LEU A 95 -22.63 -13.38 9.25
N SER A 96 -22.02 -12.99 10.38
CA SER A 96 -22.52 -13.23 11.75
C SER A 96 -22.02 -12.15 12.71
N ASN A 97 -22.82 -11.21 13.08
CA ASN A 97 -22.71 -10.12 14.06
C ASN A 97 -21.80 -10.36 15.30
N GLU A 98 -20.47 -10.54 15.18
CA GLU A 98 -19.57 -10.73 16.33
C GLU A 98 -18.49 -9.64 16.44
N ASP A 99 -18.18 -9.24 17.69
CA ASP A 99 -17.23 -8.19 18.14
C ASP A 99 -15.81 -8.24 17.56
N ARG A 100 -15.45 -9.29 16.82
CA ARG A 100 -14.10 -9.50 16.26
C ARG A 100 -13.81 -8.74 14.97
N ILE A 101 -14.85 -8.30 14.27
CA ILE A 101 -14.76 -7.46 13.05
C ILE A 101 -14.16 -6.10 13.42
N ILE A 102 -14.48 -5.60 14.60
CA ILE A 102 -14.07 -4.27 15.07
C ILE A 102 -12.54 -4.15 15.26
N GLU A 103 -11.82 -5.27 15.42
CA GLU A 103 -10.37 -5.24 15.73
C GLU A 103 -9.55 -4.63 14.57
N HIS A 104 -9.82 -5.01 13.31
CA HIS A 104 -9.05 -4.46 12.18
C HIS A 104 -9.36 -2.98 11.91
N ALA A 105 -10.62 -2.56 12.09
CA ALA A 105 -11.02 -1.18 11.95
C ALA A 105 -10.25 -0.28 12.95
N LYS A 106 -10.18 -0.70 14.22
CA LYS A 106 -9.41 0.01 15.26
C LYS A 106 -7.92 0.07 14.94
N ILE A 107 -7.33 -1.05 14.50
CA ILE A 107 -5.92 -1.11 14.10
C ILE A 107 -5.69 -0.17 12.91
N GLY A 108 -6.57 -0.21 11.91
CA GLY A 108 -6.50 0.65 10.71
C GLY A 108 -6.53 2.14 11.07
N GLY A 109 -7.47 2.56 11.93
CA GLY A 109 -7.56 3.93 12.40
C GLY A 109 -6.27 4.38 13.11
N VAL A 110 -5.75 3.57 14.04
CA VAL A 110 -4.48 3.88 14.75
C VAL A 110 -3.28 3.94 13.80
N LEU A 111 -3.24 3.10 12.76
CA LEU A 111 -2.18 3.16 11.75
C LEU A 111 -2.25 4.48 10.97
N ILE A 112 -3.42 4.88 10.53
CA ILE A 112 -3.62 6.14 9.78
C ILE A 112 -3.37 7.36 10.66
N GLU A 113 -3.78 7.36 11.94
CA GLU A 113 -3.53 8.45 12.89
C GLU A 113 -2.04 8.81 13.00
N LYS A 114 -1.16 7.81 13.03
CA LYS A 114 0.30 8.03 13.08
C LYS A 114 0.84 8.80 11.87
N PHE A 115 0.09 8.86 10.79
CA PHE A 115 0.50 9.44 9.51
C PHE A 115 -0.48 10.49 8.98
N GLN A 116 -1.36 11.02 9.86
CA GLN A 116 -2.36 12.02 9.49
C GLN A 116 -1.75 13.30 8.87
N ASP A 117 -0.50 13.62 9.21
CA ASP A 117 0.21 14.78 8.66
C ASP A 117 0.67 14.57 7.21
N LEU A 118 0.87 13.31 6.79
CA LEU A 118 1.23 12.95 5.42
C LEU A 118 0.06 13.08 4.45
N PHE A 119 -1.11 12.69 4.92
CA PHE A 119 -2.32 12.79 4.14
C PHE A 119 -3.00 14.08 4.58
N SER A 120 -3.14 15.06 3.72
CA SER A 120 -3.94 16.26 3.98
C SER A 120 -5.43 15.94 4.29
N PHE A 121 -5.73 14.71 4.77
CA PHE A 121 -7.05 14.13 5.01
C PHE A 121 -7.29 13.90 6.50
N ARG A 122 -7.34 14.99 7.27
CA ARG A 122 -7.69 14.93 8.69
C ARG A 122 -9.06 14.31 8.89
N GLY A 123 -9.18 13.43 9.88
CA GLY A 123 -10.41 12.69 10.19
C GLY A 123 -10.53 11.34 9.48
N MET A 124 -9.59 10.99 8.59
CA MET A 124 -9.57 9.66 7.94
C MET A 124 -9.42 8.55 8.98
N GLU A 125 -8.64 8.78 10.03
CA GLU A 125 -8.42 7.85 11.14
C GLU A 125 -9.73 7.44 11.82
N ASP A 126 -10.61 8.40 12.11
CA ASP A 126 -11.91 8.14 12.73
C ASP A 126 -12.86 7.42 11.76
N LEU A 127 -12.86 7.80 10.48
CA LEU A 127 -13.66 7.14 9.45
C LEU A 127 -13.33 5.65 9.37
N ILE A 128 -12.03 5.30 9.41
CA ILE A 128 -11.56 3.92 9.37
C ILE A 128 -11.79 3.23 10.72
N TYR A 129 -11.52 3.89 11.83
CA TYR A 129 -11.68 3.31 13.17
C TYR A 129 -13.11 2.86 13.46
N TYR A 130 -14.12 3.63 12.99
CA TYR A 130 -15.53 3.41 13.29
C TYR A 130 -16.34 2.78 12.16
N HIS A 131 -15.71 2.34 11.04
CA HIS A 131 -16.46 1.89 9.86
C HIS A 131 -17.30 0.61 10.06
N HIS A 132 -17.13 -0.13 11.15
CA HIS A 132 -18.00 -1.25 11.54
C HIS A 132 -18.92 -0.93 12.72
N THR A 133 -19.05 0.34 13.08
CA THR A 133 -19.94 0.75 14.16
C THR A 133 -21.39 0.80 13.63
N HIS A 134 -22.30 0.09 14.28
CA HIS A 134 -23.71 0.11 13.94
C HIS A 134 -24.34 1.48 14.16
N TRP A 135 -25.35 1.80 13.35
CA TRP A 135 -26.04 3.09 13.44
C TRP A 135 -26.71 3.32 14.80
N ASP A 136 -27.32 2.30 15.38
CA ASP A 136 -27.98 2.37 16.69
C ASP A 136 -27.01 2.40 17.87
N SER A 137 -25.72 2.23 17.65
CA SER A 137 -24.67 2.26 18.70
C SER A 137 -24.47 3.66 19.24
N ASP A 138 -24.20 3.75 20.55
CA ASP A 138 -23.84 5.00 21.24
C ASP A 138 -22.34 5.36 21.11
N ILE A 139 -21.53 4.49 20.50
CA ILE A 139 -20.05 4.68 20.39
C ILE A 139 -19.67 5.43 19.10
N ALA A 140 -20.60 5.63 18.17
CA ALA A 140 -20.32 6.33 16.92
C ALA A 140 -19.88 7.78 17.17
N PRO A 141 -18.91 8.32 16.42
CA PRO A 141 -18.52 9.70 16.56
C PRO A 141 -19.70 10.62 16.28
N THR A 142 -19.75 11.72 17.03
CA THR A 142 -20.75 12.76 16.86
C THR A 142 -20.07 14.03 16.35
N SER A 143 -20.73 14.71 15.45
CA SER A 143 -20.32 16.03 14.97
C SER A 143 -20.47 17.09 16.09
N ASN A 144 -19.89 18.29 15.87
CA ASN A 144 -19.91 19.39 16.84
C ASN A 144 -21.30 19.84 17.27
N ASP A 145 -22.34 19.56 16.49
CA ASP A 145 -23.75 19.84 16.80
C ASP A 145 -24.45 18.70 17.55
N GLY A 146 -23.71 17.64 17.92
CA GLY A 146 -24.22 16.48 18.65
C GLY A 146 -24.98 15.46 17.79
N GLN A 147 -24.98 15.60 16.47
CA GLN A 147 -25.53 14.59 15.56
C GLN A 147 -24.50 13.50 15.30
N LYS A 148 -24.95 12.27 14.99
CA LYS A 148 -24.05 11.19 14.57
C LYS A 148 -23.38 11.55 13.24
N ASP A 149 -22.07 11.41 13.18
CA ASP A 149 -21.31 11.59 11.94
C ASP A 149 -21.64 10.45 10.98
N LEU A 150 -22.04 10.80 9.76
CA LEU A 150 -22.39 9.82 8.73
C LEU A 150 -21.19 9.18 8.05
N GLY A 151 -20.01 9.77 8.18
CA GLY A 151 -18.83 9.39 7.38
C GLY A 151 -18.47 7.90 7.51
N SER A 152 -18.24 7.41 8.72
CA SER A 152 -17.93 6.00 8.98
C SER A 152 -19.09 5.06 8.60
N HIS A 153 -20.34 5.51 8.78
CA HIS A 153 -21.54 4.73 8.40
C HIS A 153 -21.72 4.64 6.90
N ILE A 154 -21.26 5.63 6.10
CA ILE A 154 -21.21 5.53 4.64
C ILE A 154 -20.27 4.41 4.22
N ILE A 155 -19.08 4.34 4.83
CA ILE A 155 -18.10 3.28 4.54
C ILE A 155 -18.68 1.92 4.96
N HIS A 156 -19.30 1.82 6.14
CA HIS A 156 -19.96 0.58 6.60
C HIS A 156 -21.01 0.07 5.63
N LEU A 157 -21.90 0.96 5.16
CA LEU A 157 -22.89 0.59 4.16
C LEU A 157 -22.26 0.17 2.84
N ALA A 158 -21.27 0.92 2.37
CA ALA A 158 -20.56 0.64 1.12
C ALA A 158 -19.83 -0.71 1.17
N ASP A 159 -19.17 -1.02 2.29
CA ASP A 159 -18.52 -2.28 2.55
C ASP A 159 -19.51 -3.45 2.49
N ARG A 160 -20.63 -3.35 3.21
CA ARG A 160 -21.68 -4.38 3.18
C ARG A 160 -22.22 -4.63 1.78
N VAL A 161 -22.51 -3.58 1.01
CA VAL A 161 -22.94 -3.72 -0.39
C VAL A 161 -21.87 -4.39 -1.24
N ALA A 162 -20.60 -4.02 -1.10
CA ALA A 162 -19.49 -4.63 -1.83
C ALA A 162 -19.37 -6.12 -1.54
N ILE A 163 -19.47 -6.54 -0.27
CA ILE A 163 -19.48 -7.95 0.15
C ILE A 163 -20.64 -8.71 -0.49
N LEU A 164 -21.85 -8.15 -0.46
CA LEU A 164 -23.03 -8.77 -1.05
C LEU A 164 -22.89 -8.96 -2.57
N THR A 165 -22.29 -7.99 -3.27
CA THR A 165 -22.04 -8.11 -4.73
C THR A 165 -21.08 -9.24 -5.06
N ASN A 166 -20.15 -9.61 -4.16
CA ASN A 166 -19.21 -10.70 -4.40
C ASN A 166 -19.84 -12.10 -4.39
N ARG A 167 -21.08 -12.23 -3.88
CA ARG A 167 -21.82 -13.51 -3.91
C ARG A 167 -22.29 -13.90 -5.30
N TYR A 168 -22.35 -12.95 -6.23
CA TYR A 168 -23.00 -13.13 -7.53
C TYR A 168 -22.06 -12.85 -8.70
N LYS A 169 -22.09 -13.71 -9.72
CA LYS A 169 -21.34 -13.50 -10.99
C LYS A 169 -21.98 -12.43 -11.88
N ARG A 170 -23.30 -12.20 -11.74
CA ARG A 170 -24.08 -11.20 -12.47
C ARG A 170 -24.89 -10.41 -11.47
N VAL A 171 -24.29 -9.33 -10.97
CA VAL A 171 -24.81 -8.57 -9.85
C VAL A 171 -26.18 -7.95 -10.16
N LEU A 172 -26.36 -7.42 -11.37
CA LEU A 172 -27.62 -6.79 -11.78
C LEU A 172 -28.84 -7.72 -11.61
N THR A 173 -28.70 -9.02 -11.85
CA THR A 173 -29.81 -9.97 -11.73
C THR A 173 -30.24 -10.25 -10.29
N HIS A 174 -29.45 -9.83 -9.30
CA HIS A 174 -29.68 -10.02 -7.87
C HIS A 174 -29.79 -8.69 -7.10
N LYS A 175 -29.94 -7.57 -7.82
CA LYS A 175 -30.00 -6.23 -7.21
C LYS A 175 -31.09 -6.10 -6.15
N ASP A 176 -32.26 -6.69 -6.40
CA ASP A 176 -33.39 -6.60 -5.49
C ASP A 176 -33.18 -7.42 -4.21
N GLU A 177 -32.50 -8.58 -4.31
CA GLU A 177 -32.10 -9.40 -3.16
C GLU A 177 -31.11 -8.64 -2.29
N ILE A 178 -30.08 -8.04 -2.90
CA ILE A 178 -29.07 -7.24 -2.21
C ILE A 178 -29.74 -6.05 -1.51
N MET A 179 -30.58 -5.30 -2.22
CA MET A 179 -31.24 -4.12 -1.65
C MET A 179 -32.23 -4.48 -0.54
N ASN A 180 -32.91 -5.63 -0.61
CA ASN A 180 -33.78 -6.09 0.46
C ASN A 180 -32.99 -6.44 1.72
N GLU A 181 -31.85 -7.16 1.60
CA GLU A 181 -30.97 -7.48 2.72
C GLU A 181 -30.45 -6.21 3.43
N ILE A 182 -30.07 -5.18 2.65
CA ILE A 182 -29.65 -3.88 3.19
C ILE A 182 -30.80 -3.16 3.91
N LYS A 183 -32.03 -3.17 3.35
CA LYS A 183 -33.20 -2.49 3.92
C LYS A 183 -33.67 -3.12 5.21
N GLU A 184 -33.50 -4.44 5.39
CA GLU A 184 -33.83 -5.15 6.63
C GLU A 184 -33.02 -4.66 7.83
N GLU A 185 -31.82 -4.11 7.60
CA GLU A 185 -30.93 -3.58 8.64
C GLU A 185 -31.07 -2.05 8.84
N ALA A 186 -32.11 -1.42 8.25
CA ALA A 186 -32.36 0.01 8.39
C ALA A 186 -32.67 0.40 9.85
N GLY A 187 -31.97 1.42 10.35
CA GLY A 187 -32.12 1.93 11.72
C GLY A 187 -31.39 1.14 12.79
N THR A 188 -30.79 -0.02 12.43
CA THR A 188 -29.92 -0.82 13.30
C THR A 188 -28.47 -0.71 12.85
N SER A 189 -28.08 -1.47 11.84
CA SER A 189 -26.72 -1.40 11.27
C SER A 189 -26.50 -0.14 10.44
N PHE A 190 -27.50 0.30 9.68
CA PHE A 190 -27.38 1.38 8.70
C PHE A 190 -28.32 2.56 8.98
N ALA A 191 -27.82 3.78 8.75
CA ALA A 191 -28.59 5.00 8.82
C ALA A 191 -29.71 4.99 7.75
N PRO A 192 -31.01 5.19 8.12
CA PRO A 192 -32.10 5.14 7.15
C PRO A 192 -31.92 6.09 5.96
N GLN A 193 -31.42 7.31 6.20
CA GLN A 193 -31.18 8.28 5.13
C GLN A 193 -30.11 7.83 4.13
N LEU A 194 -29.13 7.02 4.54
CA LEU A 194 -28.13 6.48 3.63
C LEU A 194 -28.70 5.37 2.74
N ILE A 195 -29.67 4.60 3.28
CA ILE A 195 -30.40 3.58 2.50
C ILE A 195 -31.28 4.24 1.45
N ASP A 196 -31.90 5.37 1.76
CA ASP A 196 -32.70 6.13 0.78
C ASP A 196 -31.79 6.62 -0.36
N ILE A 197 -30.64 7.20 -0.05
CA ILE A 197 -29.65 7.62 -1.05
C ILE A 197 -29.14 6.44 -1.88
N LEU A 198 -28.82 5.32 -1.24
CA LEU A 198 -28.38 4.11 -1.94
C LEU A 198 -29.48 3.56 -2.84
N SER A 199 -30.76 3.63 -2.42
CA SER A 199 -31.89 3.19 -3.24
C SER A 199 -32.01 3.99 -4.54
N ASP A 200 -31.83 5.32 -4.48
CA ASP A 200 -31.79 6.18 -5.67
C ASP A 200 -30.59 5.85 -6.59
N VAL A 201 -29.43 5.54 -6.00
CA VAL A 201 -28.25 5.08 -6.76
C VAL A 201 -28.55 3.75 -7.46
N ALA A 202 -29.16 2.82 -6.73
CA ALA A 202 -29.44 1.45 -7.13
C ALA A 202 -30.55 1.31 -8.22
N GLU A 203 -31.33 2.36 -8.47
CA GLU A 203 -32.27 2.38 -9.60
C GLU A 203 -31.56 2.28 -10.95
N ARG A 204 -30.32 2.79 -11.05
CA ARG A 204 -29.53 2.75 -12.28
C ARG A 204 -28.90 1.37 -12.50
N GLU A 205 -29.24 0.71 -13.59
CA GLU A 205 -28.60 -0.57 -13.96
C GLU A 205 -27.08 -0.43 -14.14
N SER A 206 -26.61 0.73 -14.60
CA SER A 206 -25.17 1.00 -14.76
C SER A 206 -24.42 0.89 -13.44
N PHE A 207 -24.99 1.25 -12.29
CA PHE A 207 -24.40 1.07 -10.99
C PHE A 207 -24.04 -0.40 -10.72
N TRP A 208 -24.98 -1.30 -10.97
CA TRP A 208 -24.81 -2.74 -10.77
C TRP A 208 -23.89 -3.39 -11.80
N LEU A 209 -23.97 -2.98 -13.07
CA LEU A 209 -23.15 -3.49 -14.14
C LEU A 209 -21.67 -3.10 -13.97
N THR A 210 -21.37 -2.02 -13.26
CA THR A 210 -20.01 -1.61 -12.94
C THR A 210 -19.29 -2.68 -12.12
N PHE A 211 -19.98 -3.41 -11.25
CA PHE A 211 -19.38 -4.47 -10.43
C PHE A 211 -19.00 -5.73 -11.22
N ASP A 212 -19.60 -5.97 -12.38
CA ASP A 212 -19.27 -7.11 -13.22
C ASP A 212 -17.92 -6.95 -13.94
N THR A 213 -17.37 -5.71 -13.97
CA THR A 213 -16.13 -5.40 -14.68
C THR A 213 -15.24 -4.45 -13.88
N PRO A 214 -14.32 -4.98 -13.09
CA PRO A 214 -13.50 -4.18 -12.15
C PRO A 214 -12.75 -2.99 -12.76
N LYS A 215 -12.23 -3.13 -13.99
CA LYS A 215 -11.59 -2.01 -14.71
C LYS A 215 -12.52 -0.82 -14.97
N ILE A 216 -13.83 -1.04 -14.97
CA ILE A 216 -14.81 0.05 -15.09
C ILE A 216 -14.85 0.85 -13.79
N ILE A 217 -14.77 0.19 -12.64
CA ILE A 217 -14.75 0.85 -11.32
C ILE A 217 -13.62 1.89 -11.27
N GLU A 218 -12.39 1.45 -11.60
CA GLU A 218 -11.23 2.32 -11.62
C GLU A 218 -11.41 3.49 -12.59
N LYS A 219 -11.95 3.21 -13.78
CA LYS A 219 -12.24 4.25 -14.79
C LYS A 219 -13.29 5.24 -14.32
N GLU A 220 -14.37 4.76 -13.68
CA GLU A 220 -15.43 5.61 -13.13
C GLU A 220 -14.89 6.52 -12.02
N LEU A 221 -14.04 6.00 -11.13
CA LEU A 221 -13.41 6.79 -10.09
C LEU A 221 -12.44 7.84 -10.62
N LYS A 222 -11.65 7.51 -11.67
CA LYS A 222 -10.64 8.43 -12.25
C LYS A 222 -11.24 9.47 -13.21
N ASN A 223 -12.22 9.10 -14.00
CA ASN A 223 -12.76 9.98 -15.05
C ASN A 223 -14.00 10.78 -14.62
N ASN A 224 -14.42 10.64 -13.38
CA ASN A 224 -15.63 11.27 -12.93
C ASN A 224 -15.41 12.75 -12.59
N GLN A 225 -16.25 13.61 -13.16
CA GLN A 225 -16.16 15.07 -12.98
C GLN A 225 -16.75 15.58 -11.66
N ARG A 226 -17.33 14.71 -10.83
CA ARG A 226 -18.03 15.11 -9.60
C ARG A 226 -17.12 15.27 -8.40
N VAL A 227 -16.05 14.45 -8.32
CA VAL A 227 -15.02 14.52 -7.27
C VAL A 227 -13.67 14.34 -7.94
N ASP A 228 -12.82 15.34 -7.85
CA ASP A 228 -11.46 15.25 -8.38
C ASP A 228 -10.56 14.50 -7.39
N LEU A 229 -10.31 13.22 -7.65
CA LEU A 229 -9.41 12.38 -6.85
C LEU A 229 -7.93 12.53 -7.21
N ASP A 230 -7.59 13.40 -8.18
CA ASP A 230 -6.23 13.57 -8.65
C ASP A 230 -5.39 14.44 -7.69
N VAL A 231 -5.10 13.89 -6.50
CA VAL A 231 -4.13 14.47 -5.57
C VAL A 231 -2.74 14.06 -6.03
N LYS A 232 -2.00 15.02 -6.57
CA LYS A 232 -0.62 14.77 -7.04
C LYS A 232 0.35 14.85 -5.88
N LEU A 233 1.20 13.83 -5.80
CA LEU A 233 2.36 13.81 -4.92
C LEU A 233 3.59 14.28 -5.70
N ASP A 234 4.34 15.18 -5.11
CA ASP A 234 5.70 15.44 -5.56
C ASP A 234 6.67 14.33 -5.04
N LEU A 235 7.94 14.44 -5.38
CA LEU A 235 8.92 13.40 -5.01
C LEU A 235 9.18 13.34 -3.49
N GLU A 236 9.03 14.46 -2.77
CA GLU A 236 9.20 14.51 -1.31
C GLU A 236 8.02 13.84 -0.62
N GLU A 237 6.82 14.20 -1.02
CA GLU A 237 5.57 13.59 -0.55
C GLU A 237 5.53 12.10 -0.87
N LEU A 238 5.97 11.70 -2.08
CA LEU A 238 6.06 10.29 -2.46
C LEU A 238 7.06 9.52 -1.57
N LEU A 239 8.19 10.16 -1.20
CA LEU A 239 9.18 9.55 -0.30
C LEU A 239 8.55 9.26 1.07
N GLU A 240 7.85 10.24 1.65
CA GLU A 240 7.19 10.13 2.93
C GLU A 240 6.08 9.06 2.91
N VAL A 241 5.22 9.08 1.88
CA VAL A 241 4.16 8.09 1.70
C VAL A 241 4.73 6.69 1.49
N SER A 242 5.85 6.56 0.76
CA SER A 242 6.52 5.27 0.57
C SER A 242 7.12 4.73 1.88
N GLU A 243 7.66 5.60 2.73
CA GLU A 243 8.13 5.25 4.07
C GLU A 243 6.99 4.71 4.93
N PHE A 244 5.83 5.37 4.90
CA PHE A 244 4.61 4.89 5.57
C PHE A 244 4.19 3.49 5.11
N PHE A 245 4.03 3.30 3.81
CA PHE A 245 3.62 1.99 3.29
C PHE A 245 4.65 0.90 3.55
N SER A 246 5.95 1.23 3.57
CA SER A 246 6.99 0.26 3.92
C SER A 246 6.80 -0.31 5.33
N GLN A 247 6.41 0.53 6.29
CA GLN A 247 6.13 0.08 7.66
C GLN A 247 4.92 -0.87 7.70
N ILE A 248 3.88 -0.57 6.92
CA ILE A 248 2.71 -1.45 6.81
C ILE A 248 3.07 -2.81 6.16
N ILE A 249 3.88 -2.79 5.10
CA ILE A 249 4.37 -4.00 4.43
C ILE A 249 5.21 -4.84 5.42
N ASP A 250 6.10 -4.19 6.13
CA ASP A 250 6.99 -4.84 7.09
C ASP A 250 6.25 -5.41 8.31
N LEU A 251 5.15 -4.76 8.77
CA LEU A 251 4.28 -5.30 9.84
C LEU A 251 3.64 -6.65 9.50
N ARG A 252 3.51 -6.97 8.21
CA ARG A 252 2.95 -8.24 7.78
C ARG A 252 3.85 -9.44 8.14
N SER A 253 5.15 -9.24 8.20
CA SER A 253 6.13 -10.25 8.55
C SER A 253 6.77 -9.95 9.90
N ARG A 254 6.73 -10.91 10.83
CA ARG A 254 7.45 -10.81 12.11
C ARG A 254 8.97 -10.67 11.97
N PHE A 255 9.50 -10.90 10.76
CA PHE A 255 10.92 -10.93 10.46
C PHE A 255 11.44 -9.66 9.81
N THR A 256 10.56 -8.77 9.36
CA THR A 256 10.93 -7.64 8.50
C THR A 256 10.46 -6.30 9.02
N PHE A 257 10.13 -6.18 10.33
CA PHE A 257 9.50 -4.98 10.91
C PHE A 257 10.21 -3.65 10.59
N VAL A 258 11.51 -3.69 10.31
CA VAL A 258 12.33 -2.53 9.96
C VAL A 258 13.28 -2.82 8.79
N HIS A 259 13.02 -3.87 8.03
CA HIS A 259 13.88 -4.31 6.94
C HIS A 259 13.94 -3.29 5.81
N SER A 260 12.77 -2.84 5.34
CA SER A 260 12.68 -1.90 4.21
C SER A 260 13.35 -0.56 4.53
N GLN A 261 13.29 -0.10 5.79
CA GLN A 261 14.00 1.09 6.25
C GLN A 261 15.53 0.89 6.18
N GLY A 262 16.01 -0.28 6.61
CA GLY A 262 17.41 -0.65 6.52
C GLY A 262 17.91 -0.71 5.07
N VAL A 263 17.18 -1.38 4.19
CA VAL A 263 17.48 -1.47 2.75
C VAL A 263 17.52 -0.08 2.10
N SER A 264 16.52 0.76 2.36
CA SER A 264 16.44 2.12 1.84
C SER A 264 17.65 2.96 2.25
N ALA A 265 18.05 2.88 3.51
CA ALA A 265 19.20 3.62 4.03
C ALA A 265 20.54 3.14 3.45
N VAL A 266 20.75 1.83 3.43
CA VAL A 266 21.95 1.21 2.85
C VAL A 266 22.07 1.52 1.37
N ALA A 267 20.98 1.37 0.59
CA ALA A 267 20.95 1.69 -0.83
C ALA A 267 21.26 3.17 -1.10
N SER A 268 20.63 4.08 -0.35
CA SER A 268 20.92 5.51 -0.46
C SER A 268 22.36 5.87 -0.11
N ARG A 269 22.93 5.27 0.95
CA ARG A 269 24.33 5.49 1.32
C ARG A 269 25.28 4.96 0.24
N LEU A 270 24.99 3.79 -0.34
CA LEU A 270 25.81 3.21 -1.41
C LEU A 270 25.75 4.07 -2.68
N ALA A 271 24.56 4.53 -3.08
CA ALA A 271 24.36 5.46 -4.19
C ALA A 271 25.12 6.78 -3.97
N LYS A 272 25.10 7.32 -2.74
CA LYS A 272 25.85 8.54 -2.38
C LYS A 272 27.37 8.36 -2.52
N LYS A 273 27.90 7.20 -2.13
CA LYS A 273 29.34 6.90 -2.24
C LYS A 273 29.83 6.81 -3.69
N ILE A 274 28.95 6.46 -4.63
CA ILE A 274 29.27 6.47 -6.07
C ILE A 274 28.86 7.77 -6.78
N GLY A 275 28.46 8.80 -6.02
CA GLY A 275 28.30 10.17 -6.52
C GLY A 275 26.92 10.49 -7.13
N TRP A 276 25.86 9.77 -6.74
CA TRP A 276 24.51 10.10 -7.20
C TRP A 276 24.02 11.46 -6.68
N SER A 277 23.19 12.13 -7.49
CA SER A 277 22.54 13.39 -7.13
C SER A 277 21.47 13.19 -6.06
N GLU A 278 21.08 14.26 -5.34
CA GLU A 278 20.00 14.23 -4.35
C GLU A 278 18.68 13.66 -4.94
N LEU A 279 18.37 13.98 -6.21
CA LEU A 279 17.22 13.38 -6.92
C LEU A 279 17.34 11.85 -7.02
N GLY A 280 18.51 11.35 -7.39
CA GLY A 280 18.78 9.91 -7.45
C GLY A 280 18.72 9.26 -6.07
N LEU A 281 19.21 9.95 -5.02
CA LEU A 281 19.14 9.46 -3.65
C LEU A 281 17.70 9.33 -3.13
N LYS A 282 16.80 10.27 -3.47
CA LYS A 282 15.38 10.17 -3.13
C LYS A 282 14.72 8.99 -3.84
N LYS A 283 14.94 8.86 -5.15
CA LYS A 283 14.38 7.76 -5.94
C LYS A 283 14.82 6.39 -5.43
N ILE A 284 16.10 6.20 -5.08
CA ILE A 284 16.60 4.91 -4.59
C ILE A 284 16.06 4.60 -3.18
N LYS A 285 15.82 5.62 -2.34
CA LYS A 285 15.16 5.44 -1.06
C LYS A 285 13.72 4.94 -1.24
N ILE A 286 12.96 5.56 -2.15
CA ILE A 286 11.60 5.12 -2.48
C ILE A 286 11.62 3.67 -2.97
N ALA A 287 12.55 3.31 -3.86
CA ALA A 287 12.72 1.93 -4.30
C ALA A 287 12.99 0.98 -3.13
N GLY A 288 13.86 1.38 -2.18
CA GLY A 288 14.15 0.62 -0.97
C GLY A 288 12.94 0.43 -0.06
N TYR A 289 12.10 1.45 0.10
CA TYR A 289 10.85 1.36 0.86
C TYR A 289 9.82 0.43 0.22
N LEU A 290 9.72 0.44 -1.10
CA LEU A 290 8.68 -0.28 -1.84
C LEU A 290 9.14 -1.62 -2.45
N HIS A 291 10.40 -2.04 -2.26
CA HIS A 291 10.94 -3.24 -2.94
C HIS A 291 10.14 -4.52 -2.60
N ASP A 292 9.63 -4.59 -1.41
CA ASP A 292 8.89 -5.72 -0.85
C ASP A 292 7.35 -5.55 -0.93
N LEU A 293 6.84 -4.55 -1.65
CA LEU A 293 5.41 -4.26 -1.77
C LEU A 293 4.58 -5.50 -2.16
N GLY A 294 5.08 -6.30 -3.07
CA GLY A 294 4.42 -7.53 -3.50
C GLY A 294 4.35 -8.63 -2.43
N LYS A 295 5.04 -8.51 -1.30
CA LYS A 295 4.85 -9.41 -0.14
C LYS A 295 3.45 -9.33 0.44
N LEU A 296 2.72 -8.25 0.14
CA LEU A 296 1.29 -8.15 0.45
C LEU A 296 0.46 -9.27 -0.18
N THR A 297 0.90 -9.87 -1.28
CA THR A 297 0.22 -10.98 -1.95
C THR A 297 0.58 -12.36 -1.39
N VAL A 298 1.60 -12.46 -0.52
CA VAL A 298 2.08 -13.73 0.04
C VAL A 298 1.26 -14.10 1.27
N PRO A 299 0.73 -15.33 1.38
CA PRO A 299 0.07 -15.81 2.59
C PRO A 299 0.94 -15.69 3.83
N LYS A 300 0.36 -15.24 4.95
CA LYS A 300 1.09 -14.92 6.19
C LYS A 300 1.72 -16.15 6.86
N ASP A 301 1.10 -17.30 6.72
CA ASP A 301 1.61 -18.61 7.18
C ASP A 301 2.89 -19.02 6.43
N ILE A 302 2.97 -18.76 5.13
CA ILE A 302 4.19 -18.96 4.33
C ILE A 302 5.26 -17.94 4.72
N LEU A 303 4.87 -16.67 4.81
CA LEU A 303 5.79 -15.58 5.10
C LEU A 303 6.43 -15.70 6.49
N ASN A 304 5.66 -16.17 7.49
CA ASN A 304 6.08 -16.30 8.87
C ASN A 304 6.41 -17.76 9.28
N LYS A 305 6.57 -18.65 8.30
CA LYS A 305 6.86 -20.06 8.58
C LYS A 305 8.16 -20.24 9.36
N PRO A 306 8.13 -20.86 10.54
CA PRO A 306 9.34 -21.18 11.26
C PRO A 306 10.08 -22.32 10.55
N GLY A 307 11.27 -22.05 10.01
CA GLY A 307 12.12 -23.06 9.39
C GLY A 307 12.22 -22.94 7.87
N LYS A 308 12.57 -24.04 7.21
CA LYS A 308 12.78 -24.06 5.75
C LYS A 308 11.45 -24.12 5.02
N LEU A 309 11.33 -23.32 3.96
CA LEU A 309 10.20 -23.37 3.04
C LEU A 309 10.27 -24.61 2.15
N SER A 310 9.11 -25.15 1.77
CA SER A 310 9.03 -26.12 0.67
C SER A 310 9.37 -25.45 -0.66
N GLN A 311 9.54 -26.24 -1.71
CA GLN A 311 9.79 -25.69 -3.05
C GLN A 311 8.59 -24.85 -3.53
N GLU A 312 7.37 -25.31 -3.29
CA GLU A 312 6.12 -24.64 -3.63
C GLU A 312 5.98 -23.32 -2.86
N GLU A 313 6.19 -23.34 -1.54
CA GLU A 313 6.14 -22.14 -0.70
C GLU A 313 7.19 -21.10 -1.13
N PHE A 314 8.39 -21.57 -1.49
CA PHE A 314 9.44 -20.68 -2.01
C PHE A 314 9.04 -20.05 -3.35
N GLN A 315 8.34 -20.80 -4.23
CA GLN A 315 7.81 -20.24 -5.48
C GLN A 315 6.76 -19.16 -5.22
N VAL A 316 5.89 -19.34 -4.21
CA VAL A 316 4.91 -18.31 -3.82
C VAL A 316 5.63 -17.03 -3.38
N ILE A 317 6.65 -17.15 -2.50
CA ILE A 317 7.42 -15.97 -2.06
C ILE A 317 8.12 -15.29 -3.24
N ARG A 318 8.73 -16.05 -4.17
CA ARG A 318 9.39 -15.46 -5.36
C ARG A 318 8.47 -14.57 -6.20
N GLY A 319 7.16 -14.82 -6.15
CA GLY A 319 6.16 -14.01 -6.84
C GLY A 319 6.10 -12.55 -6.37
N HIS A 320 6.59 -12.21 -5.15
CA HIS A 320 6.47 -10.85 -4.63
C HIS A 320 7.13 -9.81 -5.54
N THR A 321 8.28 -10.10 -6.13
CA THR A 321 9.00 -9.15 -7.01
C THR A 321 8.22 -8.89 -8.31
N PHE A 322 7.53 -9.89 -8.85
CA PHE A 322 6.62 -9.73 -9.97
C PHE A 322 5.43 -8.81 -9.60
N HIS A 323 4.85 -9.02 -8.42
CA HIS A 323 3.75 -8.18 -7.95
C HIS A 323 4.20 -6.74 -7.63
N THR A 324 5.40 -6.55 -7.04
CA THR A 324 6.02 -5.23 -6.88
C THR A 324 6.17 -4.53 -8.23
N TYR A 325 6.67 -5.24 -9.26
CA TYR A 325 6.82 -4.68 -10.61
C TYR A 325 5.50 -4.14 -11.14
N HIS A 326 4.45 -4.95 -11.14
CA HIS A 326 3.16 -4.55 -11.69
C HIS A 326 2.47 -3.45 -10.86
N ALA A 327 2.63 -3.46 -9.54
CA ALA A 327 2.10 -2.42 -8.68
C ALA A 327 2.72 -1.05 -8.95
N LEU A 328 4.02 -1.00 -9.23
CA LEU A 328 4.73 0.25 -9.52
C LEU A 328 4.67 0.66 -11.00
N ASP A 329 4.41 -0.30 -11.92
CA ASP A 329 4.30 -0.02 -13.35
C ASP A 329 3.10 0.86 -13.69
N VAL A 330 1.95 0.61 -13.06
CA VAL A 330 0.74 1.43 -13.24
C VAL A 330 0.91 2.88 -12.79
N LEU A 331 1.90 3.14 -11.92
CA LEU A 331 2.22 4.48 -11.42
C LEU A 331 3.19 5.26 -12.35
N GLY A 332 3.69 4.63 -13.40
CA GLY A 332 4.66 5.24 -14.31
C GLY A 332 6.07 5.45 -13.72
N LEU A 333 6.37 4.83 -12.60
CA LEU A 333 7.63 4.95 -11.84
C LEU A 333 8.74 4.06 -12.41
N THR A 334 9.02 4.12 -13.70
CA THR A 334 9.87 3.13 -14.41
C THR A 334 11.21 2.83 -13.71
N GLU A 335 11.99 3.86 -13.34
CA GLU A 335 13.28 3.64 -12.69
C GLU A 335 13.11 3.01 -11.29
N ILE A 336 12.21 3.58 -10.48
CA ILE A 336 11.92 3.11 -9.11
C ILE A 336 11.35 1.69 -9.16
N ARG A 337 10.44 1.41 -10.12
CA ARG A 337 9.88 0.08 -10.37
C ARG A 337 10.98 -0.95 -10.64
N ASP A 338 11.87 -0.67 -11.56
CA ASP A 338 12.93 -1.60 -11.95
C ASP A 338 13.92 -1.83 -10.79
N TRP A 339 14.29 -0.76 -10.07
CA TRP A 339 15.18 -0.88 -8.92
C TRP A 339 14.54 -1.68 -7.78
N ALA A 340 13.28 -1.41 -7.46
CA ALA A 340 12.54 -2.12 -6.43
C ALA A 340 12.29 -3.59 -6.80
N SER A 341 11.94 -3.87 -8.06
CA SER A 341 11.48 -5.21 -8.46
C SER A 341 12.61 -6.17 -8.83
N PHE A 342 13.79 -5.65 -9.20
CA PHE A 342 14.90 -6.49 -9.69
C PHE A 342 15.94 -6.79 -8.61
N HIS A 343 15.64 -6.52 -7.33
CA HIS A 343 16.60 -6.77 -6.23
C HIS A 343 16.95 -8.26 -6.05
N HIS A 344 16.16 -9.17 -6.56
CA HIS A 344 16.45 -10.61 -6.60
C HIS A 344 16.95 -11.11 -7.95
N GLU A 345 17.10 -10.23 -8.94
CA GLU A 345 17.83 -10.58 -10.16
C GLU A 345 19.34 -10.69 -9.87
N ARG A 346 20.07 -11.42 -10.70
CA ARG A 346 21.49 -11.69 -10.53
C ARG A 346 22.22 -11.52 -11.85
N LEU A 347 23.45 -11.00 -11.81
CA LEU A 347 24.27 -10.71 -12.99
C LEU A 347 24.62 -11.97 -13.81
N ASP A 348 24.56 -13.16 -13.21
CA ASP A 348 24.73 -14.45 -13.87
C ASP A 348 23.45 -15.00 -14.51
N GLY A 349 22.33 -14.23 -14.49
CA GLY A 349 21.03 -14.63 -15.02
C GLY A 349 20.30 -15.71 -14.21
N THR A 350 20.80 -16.08 -13.02
CA THR A 350 20.17 -17.06 -12.13
C THR A 350 19.11 -16.46 -11.21
N GLY A 351 18.88 -15.15 -11.29
CA GLY A 351 17.90 -14.41 -10.52
C GLY A 351 16.44 -14.74 -10.87
N TYR A 352 15.53 -14.00 -10.31
CA TYR A 352 14.10 -14.12 -10.54
C TYR A 352 13.39 -12.78 -10.34
N PRO A 353 12.18 -12.56 -10.90
CA PRO A 353 11.37 -13.51 -11.64
C PRO A 353 11.62 -13.47 -13.15
N PHE A 354 12.28 -12.40 -13.66
CA PHE A 354 12.40 -12.12 -15.10
C PHE A 354 13.67 -12.69 -15.72
N LYS A 355 14.66 -13.10 -14.92
CA LYS A 355 15.99 -13.58 -15.35
C LYS A 355 16.77 -12.55 -16.17
N ILE A 356 16.73 -11.30 -15.71
CA ILE A 356 17.45 -10.18 -16.31
C ILE A 356 18.89 -10.18 -15.77
N ASP A 357 19.89 -10.15 -16.66
CA ASP A 357 21.32 -10.08 -16.35
C ASP A 357 21.90 -8.69 -16.64
N ASP A 358 21.30 -7.92 -17.55
CA ASP A 358 21.66 -6.53 -17.82
C ASP A 358 20.93 -5.59 -16.86
N LEU A 359 21.43 -5.52 -15.62
CA LEU A 359 20.83 -4.73 -14.56
C LEU A 359 21.34 -3.29 -14.57
N SER A 360 20.42 -2.34 -14.39
CA SER A 360 20.77 -0.94 -14.13
C SER A 360 21.58 -0.79 -12.86
N VAL A 361 22.35 0.30 -12.73
CA VAL A 361 23.14 0.57 -11.52
C VAL A 361 22.26 0.62 -10.28
N GLY A 362 21.04 1.19 -10.38
CA GLY A 362 20.09 1.24 -9.26
C GLY A 362 19.61 -0.15 -8.84
N SER A 363 19.30 -1.04 -9.79
CA SER A 363 18.94 -2.43 -9.48
C SER A 363 20.10 -3.20 -8.82
N LYS A 364 21.36 -2.97 -9.27
CA LYS A 364 22.56 -3.54 -8.63
C LYS A 364 22.75 -3.04 -7.20
N ILE A 365 22.54 -1.73 -6.97
CA ILE A 365 22.59 -1.14 -5.63
C ILE A 365 21.55 -1.80 -4.73
N MET A 366 20.31 -1.93 -5.20
CA MET A 366 19.23 -2.57 -4.45
C MET A 366 19.55 -4.03 -4.10
N ALA A 367 20.08 -4.80 -5.06
CA ALA A 367 20.45 -6.19 -4.82
C ALA A 367 21.54 -6.35 -3.74
N VAL A 368 22.55 -5.45 -3.72
CA VAL A 368 23.58 -5.45 -2.68
C VAL A 368 23.02 -5.00 -1.34
N ALA A 369 22.21 -3.94 -1.32
CA ALA A 369 21.62 -3.39 -0.10
C ALA A 369 20.67 -4.38 0.59
N ASP A 370 19.81 -5.06 -0.18
CA ASP A 370 18.90 -6.09 0.32
C ASP A 370 19.68 -7.26 0.93
N VAL A 371 20.66 -7.83 0.21
CA VAL A 371 21.47 -8.94 0.72
C VAL A 371 22.22 -8.53 1.98
N PHE A 372 22.90 -7.35 1.98
CA PHE A 372 23.62 -6.86 3.15
C PHE A 372 22.71 -6.73 4.37
N THR A 373 21.56 -6.06 4.21
CA THR A 373 20.58 -5.87 5.29
C THR A 373 20.06 -7.22 5.78
N ALA A 374 19.65 -8.11 4.87
CA ALA A 374 19.08 -9.41 5.21
C ALA A 374 20.05 -10.33 5.98
N ILE A 375 21.37 -10.27 5.72
CA ILE A 375 22.35 -11.12 6.40
C ILE A 375 22.85 -10.52 7.71
N THR A 376 22.78 -9.19 7.89
CA THR A 376 23.31 -8.47 9.06
C THR A 376 22.25 -8.12 10.09
N GLU A 377 20.96 -8.09 9.74
CA GLU A 377 19.88 -7.83 10.68
C GLU A 377 19.61 -9.03 11.61
N ASP A 378 19.27 -8.72 12.87
CA ASP A 378 18.75 -9.70 13.80
C ASP A 378 17.33 -10.09 13.42
N ARG A 379 17.06 -11.40 13.45
CA ARG A 379 15.72 -11.98 13.25
C ARG A 379 15.34 -12.81 14.46
N PRO A 380 14.04 -12.97 14.79
CA PRO A 380 13.60 -13.67 15.99
C PRO A 380 14.22 -15.06 16.21
N TYR A 381 14.72 -15.69 15.14
CA TYR A 381 15.32 -17.05 15.19
C TYR A 381 16.79 -17.09 14.78
N ARG A 382 17.39 -15.94 14.49
CA ARG A 382 18.76 -15.89 13.99
C ARG A 382 19.37 -14.52 14.28
N GLU A 383 20.48 -14.49 15.02
CA GLU A 383 21.33 -13.31 15.11
C GLU A 383 21.88 -12.92 13.73
N GLY A 384 22.06 -11.64 13.48
CA GLY A 384 22.72 -11.11 12.32
C GLY A 384 24.15 -11.66 12.20
N MET A 385 24.64 -11.81 10.99
CA MET A 385 25.99 -12.27 10.76
C MET A 385 26.99 -11.23 11.24
N LYS A 386 28.02 -11.68 11.95
CA LYS A 386 29.17 -10.83 12.30
C LYS A 386 29.96 -10.46 11.04
N GLU A 387 30.64 -9.33 11.09
CA GLU A 387 31.40 -8.70 10.01
C GLU A 387 32.08 -9.69 9.07
N LYS A 388 33.07 -10.43 9.55
CA LYS A 388 33.84 -11.36 8.70
C LYS A 388 33.00 -12.39 7.95
N LYS A 389 31.88 -12.81 8.55
CA LYS A 389 31.01 -13.78 7.91
C LYS A 389 30.13 -13.10 6.85
N ALA A 390 29.63 -11.90 7.13
CA ALA A 390 28.86 -11.11 6.19
C ALA A 390 29.71 -10.71 4.98
N GLU A 391 30.96 -10.25 5.21
CA GLU A 391 31.93 -9.95 4.15
C GLU A 391 32.14 -11.17 3.25
N SER A 392 32.49 -12.33 3.85
CA SER A 392 32.69 -13.56 3.08
C SER A 392 31.51 -13.99 2.23
N VAL A 393 30.25 -13.75 2.70
CA VAL A 393 29.04 -14.04 1.92
C VAL A 393 28.92 -13.09 0.73
N LEU A 394 29.13 -11.79 0.95
CA LEU A 394 29.05 -10.77 -0.11
C LEU A 394 30.14 -11.00 -1.18
N GLU A 395 31.40 -11.20 -0.76
CA GLU A 395 32.53 -11.48 -1.65
C GLU A 395 32.29 -12.76 -2.47
N ASN A 396 31.83 -13.84 -1.84
CA ASN A 396 31.46 -15.07 -2.55
C ASN A 396 30.35 -14.86 -3.60
N MET A 397 29.35 -14.03 -3.31
CA MET A 397 28.32 -13.70 -4.30
C MET A 397 28.87 -12.85 -5.45
N ALA A 398 29.79 -11.93 -5.19
CA ALA A 398 30.46 -11.14 -6.21
C ALA A 398 31.38 -12.01 -7.10
N ASP A 399 32.20 -12.88 -6.51
CA ASP A 399 33.09 -13.81 -7.20
C ASP A 399 32.35 -14.78 -8.13
N ASN A 400 31.10 -15.12 -7.77
CA ASN A 400 30.20 -15.95 -8.58
C ASN A 400 29.30 -15.12 -9.53
N ASN A 401 29.63 -13.87 -9.79
CA ASN A 401 28.89 -12.95 -10.67
C ASN A 401 27.40 -12.82 -10.33
N LYS A 402 27.03 -12.91 -9.04
CA LYS A 402 25.65 -12.73 -8.57
C LYS A 402 25.36 -11.30 -8.15
N LEU A 403 26.37 -10.63 -7.59
CA LEU A 403 26.32 -9.23 -7.19
C LEU A 403 27.42 -8.46 -7.89
N ASP A 404 27.25 -7.14 -8.00
CA ASP A 404 28.26 -6.25 -8.57
C ASP A 404 29.47 -6.14 -7.63
N SER A 405 30.65 -6.52 -8.11
CA SER A 405 31.88 -6.59 -7.31
C SER A 405 32.33 -5.22 -6.81
N ASP A 406 32.17 -4.15 -7.59
CA ASP A 406 32.59 -2.81 -7.19
C ASP A 406 31.70 -2.29 -6.06
N LEU A 407 30.38 -2.50 -6.15
CA LEU A 407 29.44 -2.13 -5.09
C LEU A 407 29.64 -2.96 -3.81
N VAL A 408 29.91 -4.26 -3.94
CA VAL A 408 30.26 -5.13 -2.80
C VAL A 408 31.55 -4.65 -2.13
N ASN A 409 32.60 -4.32 -2.89
CA ASN A 409 33.85 -3.77 -2.36
C ASN A 409 33.66 -2.47 -1.58
N ILE A 410 32.73 -1.58 -2.04
CA ILE A 410 32.40 -0.36 -1.31
C ILE A 410 31.79 -0.70 0.06
N VAL A 411 30.84 -1.64 0.11
CA VAL A 411 30.17 -2.05 1.36
C VAL A 411 31.17 -2.71 2.31
N VAL A 412 31.97 -3.67 1.85
CA VAL A 412 32.96 -4.40 2.64
C VAL A 412 34.03 -3.44 3.21
N ASN A 413 34.60 -2.58 2.38
CA ASN A 413 35.62 -1.61 2.84
C ASN A 413 35.08 -0.54 3.81
N ASN A 414 33.76 -0.40 3.93
CA ASN A 414 33.08 0.54 4.83
C ASN A 414 32.04 -0.17 5.73
N TYR A 415 32.30 -1.46 6.03
CA TYR A 415 31.32 -2.31 6.72
C TYR A 415 30.72 -1.66 7.97
N GLN A 416 31.57 -1.12 8.85
CA GLN A 416 31.11 -0.51 10.11
C GLN A 416 30.17 0.68 9.88
N GLU A 417 30.45 1.50 8.85
CA GLU A 417 29.58 2.63 8.50
C GLU A 417 28.19 2.15 8.07
N PHE A 418 28.11 1.13 7.20
CA PHE A 418 26.83 0.60 6.73
C PHE A 418 26.08 -0.16 7.83
N ASN A 419 26.81 -0.90 8.67
CA ASN A 419 26.18 -1.64 9.77
C ASN A 419 25.60 -0.69 10.82
N HIS A 420 26.36 0.33 11.26
CA HIS A 420 25.85 1.35 12.19
C HIS A 420 24.64 2.09 11.61
N LEU A 421 24.69 2.50 10.33
CA LEU A 421 23.57 3.16 9.68
C LEU A 421 22.30 2.31 9.73
N ARG A 422 22.40 1.00 9.46
CA ARG A 422 21.30 0.06 9.52
C ARG A 422 20.78 -0.08 10.98
N ASP A 423 21.69 -0.27 11.94
CA ASP A 423 21.35 -0.43 13.37
C ASP A 423 20.64 0.81 13.91
N ASP A 424 21.16 2.01 13.65
CA ASP A 424 20.57 3.29 14.08
C ASP A 424 19.13 3.44 13.58
N ILE A 425 18.87 3.04 12.33
CA ILE A 425 17.54 3.07 11.76
C ILE A 425 16.63 2.05 12.43
N GLN A 426 17.11 0.82 12.62
CA GLN A 426 16.30 -0.19 13.31
C GLN A 426 15.91 0.23 14.72
N VAL A 427 16.84 0.83 15.49
CA VAL A 427 16.57 1.33 16.83
C VAL A 427 15.51 2.44 16.80
N LYS A 428 15.60 3.38 15.84
CA LYS A 428 14.65 4.50 15.71
C LYS A 428 13.20 4.02 15.52
N TYR A 429 12.97 2.93 14.80
CA TYR A 429 11.63 2.44 14.47
C TYR A 429 11.12 1.34 15.44
N LEU A 430 11.98 0.82 16.33
CA LEU A 430 11.60 -0.10 17.39
C LEU A 430 11.26 0.61 18.71
N ALA A 431 11.65 1.88 18.86
CA ALA A 431 11.36 2.73 20.01
C ALA A 431 9.99 3.41 19.86
#